data_1f2ff35c5d9808afba1ae1168c1e11fc
#
_entry.id   1f2ff35c5d9808afba1ae1168c1e11fc
#
_cell.length_a   1.000
_cell.length_b   1.000
_cell.length_c   1.000
_cell.angle_alpha   90.00
_cell.angle_beta   90.00
_cell.angle_gamma   90.00
#
_symmetry.space_group_name_H-M   'P 1'
#
loop_
_entity.id
_entity.type
_entity.pdbx_description
1 polymer ?
#
loop_
_entity_poly.entity_id
_entity_poly.type
_entity_poly.pdbx_seq_one_letter_code
_entity_poly.pdbx_strand_id
1 'polypeptide(L)'
;MFMIGSLFYRRNLPHLTPSGGIFFITYRLVDSMPKDIIKQLYMENQGKDGNSIFQPSKHSYFVEFDEYMDRYKGGKHFLAIPEIAEINKKALHFYDGKRYQLICYCIMSNHIHLVIKLLEEAPHLSTIMHSIKRHTARKSNLSLGKEGRFWMPESYDHLVRNGNELRHVVNYVINNPVTAKLIDRWKEWPHTFVKLDYLD
;
A
#
# COMPACT_ATOMS: atom_id res chain seq x y z
N MET A 1 20.15 -23.99 -4.18
CA MET A 1 19.10 -23.29 -4.95
C MET A 1 18.35 -22.38 -3.97
N PHE A 2 18.84 -21.16 -3.79
CA PHE A 2 18.31 -20.23 -2.81
C PHE A 2 17.02 -19.61 -3.35
N MET A 3 15.93 -19.70 -2.58
CA MET A 3 14.64 -19.10 -2.92
C MET A 3 14.75 -17.58 -2.82
N ILE A 4 14.82 -16.91 -3.98
CA ILE A 4 14.89 -15.44 -4.13
C ILE A 4 13.57 -14.75 -3.73
N GLY A 5 12.55 -15.49 -3.31
CA GLY A 5 11.24 -14.98 -2.93
C GLY A 5 11.10 -14.41 -1.52
N SER A 6 12.08 -14.61 -0.63
CA SER A 6 11.99 -14.21 0.79
C SER A 6 12.74 -12.93 1.13
N LEU A 7 13.41 -12.28 0.17
CA LEU A 7 14.29 -11.13 0.40
C LEU A 7 13.57 -9.81 0.66
N PHE A 8 12.25 -9.77 0.51
CA PHE A 8 11.50 -8.50 0.55
C PHE A 8 10.78 -8.21 1.84
N TYR A 9 10.70 -9.15 2.77
CA TYR A 9 9.95 -8.95 3.99
C TYR A 9 10.52 -9.80 5.11
N ARG A 10 11.44 -9.24 5.88
CA ARG A 10 11.55 -9.68 7.26
C ARG A 10 10.29 -9.18 7.97
N ARG A 11 9.35 -10.07 8.22
CA ARG A 11 8.30 -9.89 9.22
C ARG A 11 8.97 -9.70 10.59
N ASN A 12 9.44 -8.50 10.86
CA ASN A 12 10.12 -8.15 12.10
C ASN A 12 9.20 -7.44 13.09
N LEU A 13 7.88 -7.55 12.91
CA LEU A 13 6.97 -7.19 13.97
C LEU A 13 6.32 -8.48 14.47
N PRO A 14 6.30 -8.71 15.80
CA PRO A 14 5.47 -9.76 16.34
C PRO A 14 4.05 -9.51 15.82
N HIS A 15 3.35 -10.58 15.43
CA HIS A 15 1.97 -10.55 14.89
C HIS A 15 0.94 -10.12 15.95
N LEU A 16 1.27 -9.14 16.76
CA LEU A 16 0.35 -8.42 17.60
C LEU A 16 -0.33 -7.39 16.70
N THR A 17 -1.42 -7.80 16.08
CA THR A 17 -2.39 -6.85 15.55
C THR A 17 -3.26 -6.44 16.73
N PRO A 18 -2.96 -5.33 17.44
CA PRO A 18 -3.80 -4.88 18.53
C PRO A 18 -5.18 -4.60 17.95
N SER A 19 -6.19 -5.12 18.63
CA SER A 19 -7.57 -4.73 18.39
C SER A 19 -7.66 -3.19 18.42
N GLY A 20 -8.34 -2.61 17.45
CA GLY A 20 -8.39 -1.14 17.30
C GLY A 20 -7.12 -0.48 16.76
N GLY A 21 -6.08 -1.25 16.40
CA GLY A 21 -4.84 -0.72 15.81
C GLY A 21 -5.07 -0.06 14.46
N ILE A 22 -4.34 1.05 14.21
CA ILE A 22 -4.35 1.73 12.91
C ILE A 22 -3.14 1.24 12.11
N PHE A 23 -3.37 0.84 10.87
CA PHE A 23 -2.35 0.31 9.98
C PHE A 23 -2.25 1.12 8.70
N PHE A 24 -1.02 1.48 8.36
CA PHE A 24 -0.65 1.92 7.02
C PHE A 24 -0.16 0.71 6.22
N ILE A 25 -0.70 0.53 5.03
CA ILE A 25 -0.45 -0.65 4.20
C ILE A 25 -0.14 -0.20 2.78
N THR A 26 0.92 -0.75 2.18
CA THR A 26 1.20 -0.60 0.76
C THR A 26 1.30 -1.97 0.09
N TYR A 27 0.59 -2.16 -1.02
CA TYR A 27 0.66 -3.37 -1.82
C TYR A 27 0.64 -3.05 -3.31
N ARG A 28 1.35 -3.84 -4.10
CA ARG A 28 1.67 -3.52 -5.48
C ARG A 28 1.37 -4.66 -6.46
N LEU A 29 1.24 -4.31 -7.73
CA LEU A 29 1.10 -5.28 -8.80
C LEU A 29 2.35 -6.16 -8.92
N VAL A 30 2.16 -7.40 -9.38
CA VAL A 30 3.27 -8.24 -9.82
C VAL A 30 3.96 -7.55 -11.01
N ASP A 31 5.28 -7.62 -11.08
CA ASP A 31 6.11 -6.99 -12.12
C ASP A 31 5.94 -5.46 -12.22
N SER A 32 5.53 -4.80 -11.14
CA SER A 32 5.48 -3.33 -11.06
C SER A 32 6.86 -2.69 -10.93
N MET A 33 7.90 -3.49 -10.65
CA MET A 33 9.28 -3.04 -10.46
C MET A 33 10.24 -4.18 -10.86
N PRO A 34 11.40 -3.87 -11.49
CA PRO A 34 12.44 -4.85 -11.81
C PRO A 34 13.04 -5.49 -10.56
N LYS A 35 13.38 -6.77 -10.64
CA LYS A 35 13.92 -7.53 -9.50
C LYS A 35 15.32 -7.09 -9.09
N ASP A 36 16.14 -6.65 -10.03
CA ASP A 36 17.48 -6.12 -9.82
C ASP A 36 17.46 -4.82 -9.03
N ILE A 37 16.57 -3.90 -9.38
CA ILE A 37 16.34 -2.64 -8.64
C ILE A 37 15.90 -2.93 -7.21
N ILE A 38 14.98 -3.85 -7.05
CA ILE A 38 14.54 -4.28 -5.73
C ILE A 38 15.73 -4.76 -4.89
N LYS A 39 16.60 -5.59 -5.48
CA LYS A 39 17.80 -6.12 -4.83
C LYS A 39 18.79 -4.99 -4.50
N GLN A 40 18.98 -4.06 -5.42
CA GLN A 40 19.86 -2.90 -5.22
C GLN A 40 19.39 -2.04 -4.06
N LEU A 41 18.14 -1.59 -4.06
CA LEU A 41 17.54 -0.81 -2.97
C LEU A 41 17.66 -1.50 -1.61
N TYR A 42 17.48 -2.83 -1.58
CA TYR A 42 17.67 -3.62 -0.37
C TYR A 42 19.12 -3.58 0.12
N MET A 43 20.10 -3.76 -0.78
CA MET A 43 21.51 -3.77 -0.42
C MET A 43 22.00 -2.40 0.07
N GLU A 44 21.57 -1.32 -0.58
CA GLU A 44 21.92 0.06 -0.23
C GLU A 44 21.35 0.49 1.13
N ASN A 45 20.31 -0.18 1.59
CA ASN A 45 19.62 0.11 2.85
C ASN A 45 19.89 -0.95 3.95
N GLN A 46 20.77 -1.94 3.70
CA GLN A 46 21.20 -2.86 4.74
C GLN A 46 21.94 -2.09 5.85
N GLY A 47 21.41 -2.19 7.09
CA GLY A 47 21.97 -1.49 8.26
C GLY A 47 21.35 -0.13 8.58
N LYS A 48 20.46 0.38 7.73
CA LYS A 48 19.60 1.50 8.10
C LYS A 48 18.39 0.93 8.85
N ASP A 49 18.31 1.17 10.16
CA ASP A 49 17.21 0.69 10.99
C ASP A 49 15.86 1.15 10.41
N GLY A 50 15.13 0.18 9.85
CA GLY A 50 13.86 0.39 9.14
C GLY A 50 12.67 0.74 10.04
N ASN A 51 12.87 1.20 11.26
CA ASN A 51 11.83 1.31 12.28
C ASN A 51 11.02 2.60 12.28
N SER A 52 11.26 3.55 11.37
CA SER A 52 10.38 4.73 11.29
C SER A 52 10.37 5.33 9.90
N ILE A 53 9.29 5.09 9.19
CA ILE A 53 8.99 5.66 7.87
C ILE A 53 8.83 7.18 7.96
N PHE A 54 8.46 7.68 9.13
CA PHE A 54 8.06 9.06 9.37
C PHE A 54 9.01 9.86 10.26
N GLN A 55 10.28 9.45 10.40
CA GLN A 55 11.29 10.29 11.01
C GLN A 55 11.90 11.24 9.97
N PRO A 56 11.85 12.57 10.17
CA PRO A 56 12.33 13.56 9.20
C PRO A 56 13.83 13.46 8.86
N SER A 57 14.62 12.74 9.63
CA SER A 57 16.08 12.69 9.50
C SER A 57 16.63 11.50 8.73
N LYS A 58 15.79 10.55 8.29
CA LYS A 58 16.26 9.38 7.56
C LYS A 58 15.33 9.10 6.37
N HIS A 59 15.83 9.23 5.16
CA HIS A 59 15.24 8.63 3.96
C HIS A 59 15.13 7.12 4.27
N SER A 60 13.91 6.68 4.55
CA SER A 60 13.68 5.27 4.85
C SER A 60 13.66 4.49 3.53
N TYR A 61 14.12 3.26 3.58
CA TYR A 61 14.01 2.31 2.46
C TYR A 61 12.62 2.31 1.82
N PHE A 62 11.57 2.47 2.63
CA PHE A 62 10.19 2.54 2.14
C PHE A 62 9.97 3.74 1.21
N VAL A 63 10.42 4.94 1.60
CA VAL A 63 10.25 6.16 0.79
C VAL A 63 11.01 6.05 -0.53
N GLU A 64 12.26 5.60 -0.51
CA GLU A 64 13.06 5.37 -1.72
C GLU A 64 12.41 4.34 -2.65
N PHE A 65 11.88 3.27 -2.07
CA PHE A 65 11.18 2.22 -2.81
C PHE A 65 9.89 2.75 -3.47
N ASP A 66 9.13 3.54 -2.72
CA ASP A 66 7.87 4.12 -3.19
C ASP A 66 8.09 5.17 -4.28
N GLU A 67 9.07 6.06 -4.08
CA GLU A 67 9.49 7.01 -5.11
C GLU A 67 9.94 6.34 -6.42
N TYR A 68 10.60 5.19 -6.29
CA TYR A 68 10.99 4.41 -7.47
C TYR A 68 9.76 3.83 -8.18
N MET A 69 8.80 3.28 -7.44
CA MET A 69 7.55 2.77 -8.02
C MET A 69 6.79 3.86 -8.78
N ASP A 70 6.78 5.10 -8.26
CA ASP A 70 6.11 6.23 -8.89
C ASP A 70 6.79 6.66 -10.21
N ARG A 71 8.11 6.61 -10.25
CA ARG A 71 8.91 7.03 -11.42
C ARG A 71 9.04 5.97 -12.49
N TYR A 72 8.93 4.69 -12.12
CA TYR A 72 9.16 3.58 -13.03
C TYR A 72 8.01 3.40 -14.00
N LYS A 73 8.28 3.71 -15.28
CA LYS A 73 7.29 3.61 -16.37
C LYS A 73 7.24 2.24 -17.04
N GLY A 74 8.25 1.37 -16.77
CA GLY A 74 8.41 0.08 -17.42
C GLY A 74 7.73 -1.01 -16.59
N GLY A 75 6.67 -1.42 -16.48
CA GLY A 75 6.02 -2.44 -15.64
C GLY A 75 4.52 -2.52 -15.89
N LYS A 76 3.83 -3.18 -14.99
CA LYS A 76 2.37 -3.24 -15.06
C LYS A 76 1.76 -2.02 -14.38
N HIS A 77 0.92 -1.28 -15.09
CA HIS A 77 0.20 -0.10 -14.62
C HIS A 77 -1.32 -0.28 -14.73
N PHE A 78 -1.81 -1.50 -14.46
CA PHE A 78 -3.23 -1.84 -14.64
C PHE A 78 -4.19 -1.02 -13.78
N LEU A 79 -3.74 -0.49 -12.65
CA LEU A 79 -4.57 0.33 -11.78
C LEU A 79 -4.87 1.71 -12.37
N ALA A 80 -4.14 2.15 -13.41
CA ALA A 80 -4.46 3.35 -14.17
C ALA A 80 -5.72 3.18 -15.05
N ILE A 81 -6.16 1.94 -15.27
CA ILE A 81 -7.39 1.66 -16.02
C ILE A 81 -8.58 1.93 -15.09
N PRO A 82 -9.52 2.85 -15.46
CA PRO A 82 -10.60 3.27 -14.57
C PRO A 82 -11.44 2.13 -14.01
N GLU A 83 -11.75 1.14 -14.82
CA GLU A 83 -12.51 -0.04 -14.39
C GLU A 83 -11.77 -0.85 -13.31
N ILE A 84 -10.44 -1.02 -13.47
CA ILE A 84 -9.61 -1.74 -12.50
C ILE A 84 -9.48 -0.95 -11.20
N ALA A 85 -9.31 0.37 -11.28
CA ALA A 85 -9.31 1.23 -10.10
C ALA A 85 -10.65 1.15 -9.35
N GLU A 86 -11.77 1.13 -10.08
CA GLU A 86 -13.10 1.05 -9.48
C GLU A 86 -13.38 -0.30 -8.79
N ILE A 87 -12.88 -1.41 -9.35
CA ILE A 87 -12.91 -2.73 -8.70
C ILE A 87 -12.22 -2.66 -7.33
N ASN A 88 -11.06 -2.00 -7.28
CA ASN A 88 -10.30 -1.86 -6.03
C ASN A 88 -11.01 -0.92 -5.03
N LYS A 89 -11.51 0.23 -5.46
CA LYS A 89 -12.31 1.13 -4.61
C LYS A 89 -13.47 0.39 -3.94
N LYS A 90 -14.29 -0.32 -4.72
CA LYS A 90 -15.42 -1.09 -4.20
C LYS A 90 -14.99 -2.13 -3.16
N ALA A 91 -13.87 -2.82 -3.39
CA ALA A 91 -13.37 -3.81 -2.46
C ALA A 91 -12.89 -3.18 -1.15
N LEU A 92 -12.24 -2.01 -1.19
CA LEU A 92 -11.81 -1.28 0.01
C LEU A 92 -13.01 -0.77 0.82
N HIS A 93 -14.04 -0.23 0.19
CA HIS A 93 -15.26 0.21 0.88
C HIS A 93 -16.14 -0.94 1.38
N PHE A 94 -16.05 -2.14 0.78
CA PHE A 94 -16.90 -3.27 1.17
C PHE A 94 -16.75 -3.71 2.62
N TYR A 95 -15.55 -3.60 3.18
CA TYR A 95 -15.26 -3.98 4.56
C TYR A 95 -15.28 -2.82 5.55
N ASP A 96 -15.48 -1.57 5.08
CA ASP A 96 -15.63 -0.41 5.93
C ASP A 96 -16.86 -0.56 6.85
N GLY A 97 -16.68 -0.31 8.14
CA GLY A 97 -17.68 -0.53 9.18
C GLY A 97 -17.97 -2.01 9.53
N LYS A 98 -17.34 -2.98 8.85
CA LYS A 98 -17.54 -4.44 9.07
C LYS A 98 -16.32 -5.13 9.67
N ARG A 99 -15.12 -4.80 9.16
CA ARG A 99 -13.84 -5.37 9.62
C ARG A 99 -12.85 -4.31 10.03
N TYR A 100 -12.96 -3.14 9.45
CA TYR A 100 -12.17 -1.97 9.75
C TYR A 100 -12.97 -0.70 9.53
N GLN A 101 -12.46 0.39 10.04
CA GLN A 101 -12.82 1.74 9.65
C GLN A 101 -11.83 2.19 8.59
N LEU A 102 -12.32 2.52 7.39
CA LEU A 102 -11.50 3.06 6.32
C LEU A 102 -11.16 4.52 6.63
N ILE A 103 -9.87 4.84 6.69
CA ILE A 103 -9.40 6.20 6.96
C ILE A 103 -9.08 6.92 5.67
N CYS A 104 -8.14 6.39 4.88
CA CYS A 104 -7.82 6.92 3.56
C CYS A 104 -7.19 5.85 2.67
N TYR A 105 -7.19 6.10 1.37
CA TYR A 105 -6.37 5.40 0.39
C TYR A 105 -5.99 6.29 -0.78
N CYS A 106 -4.93 5.90 -1.47
CA CYS A 106 -4.58 6.38 -2.79
C CYS A 106 -4.26 5.18 -3.69
N ILE A 107 -4.98 5.06 -4.81
CA ILE A 107 -4.71 4.05 -5.83
C ILE A 107 -3.84 4.71 -6.90
N MET A 108 -2.56 4.35 -6.92
CA MET A 108 -1.61 4.74 -7.95
C MET A 108 -1.69 3.77 -9.14
N SER A 109 -0.93 3.99 -10.19
CA SER A 109 -1.00 3.18 -11.42
C SER A 109 -0.59 1.71 -11.22
N ASN A 110 0.28 1.42 -10.24
CA ASN A 110 0.91 0.11 -10.03
C ASN A 110 0.92 -0.37 -8.57
N HIS A 111 0.46 0.45 -7.62
CA HIS A 111 0.36 0.11 -6.19
C HIS A 111 -0.79 0.87 -5.52
N ILE A 112 -1.10 0.49 -4.29
CA ILE A 112 -2.15 1.11 -3.47
C ILE A 112 -1.59 1.38 -2.08
N HIS A 113 -1.78 2.61 -1.61
CA HIS A 113 -1.64 2.99 -0.21
C HIS A 113 -3.00 2.96 0.47
N LEU A 114 -3.05 2.40 1.66
CA LEU A 114 -4.27 2.19 2.42
C LEU A 114 -4.01 2.46 3.91
N VAL A 115 -4.89 3.22 4.55
CA VAL A 115 -4.90 3.42 6.00
C VAL A 115 -6.24 2.95 6.55
N ILE A 116 -6.19 2.03 7.50
CA ILE A 116 -7.37 1.46 8.14
C ILE A 116 -7.17 1.36 9.66
N LYS A 117 -8.26 1.48 10.41
CA LYS A 117 -8.33 1.13 11.83
C LYS A 117 -9.09 -0.18 11.97
N LEU A 118 -8.47 -1.24 12.50
CA LEU A 118 -9.15 -2.52 12.73
C LEU A 118 -10.26 -2.35 13.76
N LEU A 119 -11.39 -3.01 13.55
CA LEU A 119 -12.44 -3.14 14.56
C LEU A 119 -12.06 -4.23 15.58
N GLU A 120 -12.65 -4.17 16.76
CA GLU A 120 -12.27 -5.05 17.88
C GLU A 120 -12.40 -6.55 17.57
N GLU A 121 -13.47 -6.94 16.87
CA GLU A 121 -13.74 -8.32 16.48
C GLU A 121 -13.26 -8.66 15.06
N ALA A 122 -12.43 -7.79 14.47
CA ALA A 122 -11.96 -8.02 13.12
C ALA A 122 -11.03 -9.24 13.04
N PRO A 123 -11.07 -10.00 11.95
CA PRO A 123 -10.05 -11.00 11.66
C PRO A 123 -8.67 -10.35 11.58
N HIS A 124 -7.63 -11.16 11.72
CA HIS A 124 -6.25 -10.72 11.57
C HIS A 124 -6.05 -9.93 10.26
N LEU A 125 -5.22 -8.86 10.31
CA LEU A 125 -4.95 -7.99 9.16
C LEU A 125 -4.57 -8.78 7.89
N SER A 126 -3.73 -9.80 8.04
CA SER A 126 -3.32 -10.66 6.91
C SER A 126 -4.49 -11.38 6.24
N THR A 127 -5.51 -11.79 7.01
CA THR A 127 -6.73 -12.44 6.49
C THR A 127 -7.57 -11.44 5.70
N ILE A 128 -7.69 -10.20 6.20
CA ILE A 128 -8.42 -9.12 5.52
C ILE A 128 -7.73 -8.79 4.20
N MET A 129 -6.41 -8.55 4.23
CA MET A 129 -5.63 -8.23 3.03
C MET A 129 -5.63 -9.37 2.01
N HIS A 130 -5.55 -10.62 2.47
CA HIS A 130 -5.69 -11.79 1.58
C HIS A 130 -7.05 -11.79 0.86
N SER A 131 -8.13 -11.53 1.58
CA SER A 131 -9.49 -11.48 1.03
C SER A 131 -9.63 -10.37 -0.02
N ILE A 132 -9.14 -9.16 0.28
CA ILE A 132 -9.15 -8.01 -0.64
C ILE A 132 -8.33 -8.33 -1.89
N LYS A 133 -7.07 -8.76 -1.73
CA LYS A 133 -6.17 -9.06 -2.85
C LYS A 133 -6.71 -10.20 -3.73
N ARG A 134 -7.26 -11.26 -3.13
CA ARG A 134 -7.86 -12.38 -3.88
C ARG A 134 -9.07 -11.93 -4.71
N HIS A 135 -9.99 -11.16 -4.08
CA HIS A 135 -11.18 -10.67 -4.77
C HIS A 135 -10.83 -9.74 -5.92
N THR A 136 -10.00 -8.74 -5.67
CA THR A 136 -9.61 -7.74 -6.68
C THR A 136 -8.78 -8.36 -7.80
N ALA A 137 -7.85 -9.28 -7.49
CA ALA A 137 -7.09 -10.01 -8.50
C ALA A 137 -8.00 -10.78 -9.47
N ARG A 138 -8.97 -11.54 -8.91
CA ARG A 138 -9.91 -12.30 -9.73
C ARG A 138 -10.73 -11.41 -10.65
N LYS A 139 -11.29 -10.32 -10.10
CA LYS A 139 -12.14 -9.38 -10.86
C LYS A 139 -11.33 -8.62 -11.91
N SER A 140 -10.15 -8.12 -11.55
CA SER A 140 -9.27 -7.41 -12.48
C SER A 140 -8.76 -8.30 -13.60
N ASN A 141 -8.34 -9.53 -13.30
CA ASN A 141 -7.89 -10.46 -14.31
C ASN A 141 -9.03 -10.81 -15.30
N LEU A 142 -10.26 -11.01 -14.78
CA LEU A 142 -11.43 -11.25 -15.65
C LEU A 142 -11.68 -10.06 -16.58
N SER A 143 -11.68 -8.83 -16.07
CA SER A 143 -11.87 -7.61 -16.86
C SER A 143 -10.76 -7.42 -17.90
N LEU A 144 -9.53 -7.81 -17.59
CA LEU A 144 -8.38 -7.68 -18.49
C LEU A 144 -8.22 -8.86 -19.47
N GLY A 145 -9.05 -9.90 -19.38
CA GLY A 145 -8.86 -11.14 -20.15
C GLY A 145 -7.52 -11.82 -19.82
N LYS A 146 -7.06 -11.74 -18.57
CA LYS A 146 -5.75 -12.25 -18.13
C LYS A 146 -5.91 -13.31 -17.04
N GLU A 147 -4.86 -14.10 -16.90
CA GLU A 147 -4.73 -15.13 -15.87
C GLU A 147 -3.46 -14.91 -15.05
N GLY A 148 -3.34 -15.68 -13.95
CA GLY A 148 -2.17 -15.71 -13.12
C GLY A 148 -2.18 -14.65 -12.01
N ARG A 149 -0.98 -14.37 -11.50
CA ARG A 149 -0.81 -13.51 -10.35
C ARG A 149 -0.98 -12.04 -10.72
N PHE A 150 -1.87 -11.34 -10.01
CA PHE A 150 -2.13 -9.91 -10.16
C PHE A 150 -1.32 -9.08 -9.16
N TRP A 151 -1.37 -9.45 -7.88
CA TRP A 151 -0.66 -8.78 -6.79
C TRP A 151 0.63 -9.49 -6.42
N MET A 152 1.64 -8.74 -5.98
CA MET A 152 2.75 -9.32 -5.23
C MET A 152 2.20 -9.98 -3.95
N PRO A 153 2.73 -11.14 -3.53
CA PRO A 153 2.28 -11.81 -2.30
C PRO A 153 2.43 -10.91 -1.09
N GLU A 154 3.58 -10.27 -0.98
CA GLU A 154 3.95 -9.40 0.12
C GLU A 154 3.22 -8.05 0.05
N SER A 155 2.92 -7.50 1.22
CA SER A 155 2.48 -6.12 1.42
C SER A 155 3.38 -5.52 2.47
N TYR A 156 3.65 -4.23 2.38
CA TYR A 156 4.23 -3.49 3.48
C TYR A 156 3.09 -3.12 4.44
N ASP A 157 3.26 -3.35 5.73
CA ASP A 157 2.32 -2.93 6.77
C ASP A 157 3.07 -2.31 7.96
N HIS A 158 2.56 -1.21 8.44
CA HIS A 158 3.12 -0.45 9.56
C HIS A 158 2.01 -0.08 10.54
N LEU A 159 2.24 -0.39 11.82
CA LEU A 159 1.35 0.02 12.90
C LEU A 159 1.59 1.50 13.23
N VAL A 160 0.59 2.32 13.04
CA VAL A 160 0.60 3.75 13.39
C VAL A 160 0.50 3.91 14.91
N ARG A 161 1.45 4.59 15.52
CA ARG A 161 1.65 4.58 16.99
C ARG A 161 0.93 5.69 17.73
N ASN A 162 0.70 6.82 17.07
CA ASN A 162 0.10 8.00 17.70
C ASN A 162 -0.56 8.92 16.67
N GLY A 163 -1.29 9.94 17.14
CA GLY A 163 -2.01 10.89 16.30
C GLY A 163 -1.11 11.74 15.39
N ASN A 164 0.10 12.10 15.82
CA ASN A 164 1.04 12.85 14.99
C ASN A 164 1.50 12.01 13.80
N GLU A 165 1.84 10.75 14.05
CA GLU A 165 2.22 9.81 13.01
C GLU A 165 1.04 9.55 12.05
N LEU A 166 -0.19 9.45 12.58
CA LEU A 166 -1.39 9.30 11.74
C LEU A 166 -1.56 10.48 10.78
N ARG A 167 -1.41 11.71 11.24
CA ARG A 167 -1.48 12.89 10.38
C ARG A 167 -0.43 12.85 9.27
N HIS A 168 0.81 12.50 9.61
CA HIS A 168 1.87 12.37 8.60
C HIS A 168 1.56 11.29 7.57
N VAL A 169 1.06 10.12 8.01
CA VAL A 169 0.67 9.01 7.14
C VAL A 169 -0.48 9.41 6.21
N VAL A 170 -1.53 10.02 6.75
CA VAL A 170 -2.67 10.46 5.94
C VAL A 170 -2.23 11.47 4.90
N ASN A 171 -1.46 12.50 5.30
CA ASN A 171 -0.91 13.48 4.39
C ASN A 171 -0.01 12.86 3.32
N TYR A 172 0.82 11.90 3.68
CA TYR A 172 1.65 11.15 2.74
C TYR A 172 0.78 10.43 1.70
N VAL A 173 -0.22 9.68 2.14
CA VAL A 173 -1.08 8.88 1.26
C VAL A 173 -1.87 9.75 0.29
N ILE A 174 -2.52 10.82 0.76
CA ILE A 174 -3.34 11.66 -0.12
C ILE A 174 -2.51 12.51 -1.09
N ASN A 175 -1.30 12.93 -0.69
CA ASN A 175 -0.41 13.73 -1.53
C ASN A 175 0.53 12.89 -2.42
N ASN A 176 0.46 11.55 -2.37
CA ASN A 176 1.30 10.69 -3.20
C ASN A 176 1.23 11.05 -4.70
N PRO A 177 0.05 11.26 -5.34
CA PRO A 177 -0.01 11.64 -6.75
C PRO A 177 0.57 13.06 -7.03
N VAL A 178 0.57 13.96 -6.05
CA VAL A 178 1.23 15.27 -6.17
C VAL A 178 2.75 15.11 -6.11
N THR A 179 3.25 14.32 -5.17
CA THR A 179 4.67 13.98 -5.04
C THR A 179 5.20 13.28 -6.29
N ALA A 180 4.39 12.40 -6.88
CA ALA A 180 4.68 11.73 -8.16
C ALA A 180 4.55 12.67 -9.38
N LYS A 181 4.18 13.95 -9.20
CA LYS A 181 3.99 14.96 -10.25
C LYS A 181 2.95 14.57 -11.30
N LEU A 182 1.91 13.86 -10.90
CA LEU A 182 0.80 13.47 -11.77
C LEU A 182 -0.31 14.53 -11.80
N ILE A 183 -0.43 15.31 -10.73
CA ILE A 183 -1.42 16.38 -10.52
C ILE A 183 -0.81 17.46 -9.62
N ASP A 184 -1.43 18.64 -9.58
CA ASP A 184 -0.99 19.75 -8.72
C ASP A 184 -1.63 19.71 -7.32
N ARG A 185 -2.84 19.20 -7.21
CA ARG A 185 -3.60 19.14 -5.95
C ARG A 185 -4.20 17.76 -5.77
N TRP A 186 -4.04 17.14 -4.60
CA TRP A 186 -4.48 15.76 -4.31
C TRP A 186 -5.97 15.51 -4.60
N LYS A 187 -6.83 16.54 -4.48
CA LYS A 187 -8.27 16.46 -4.76
C LYS A 187 -8.58 16.22 -6.24
N GLU A 188 -7.63 16.46 -7.12
CA GLU A 188 -7.76 16.23 -8.56
C GLU A 188 -7.52 14.76 -8.93
N TRP A 189 -6.96 13.95 -8.02
CA TRP A 189 -6.73 12.53 -8.27
C TRP A 189 -8.02 11.73 -7.99
N PRO A 190 -8.66 11.14 -9.03
CA PRO A 190 -9.99 10.53 -8.90
C PRO A 190 -9.97 9.23 -8.07
N HIS A 191 -8.78 8.74 -7.73
CA HIS A 191 -8.57 7.47 -7.04
C HIS A 191 -8.00 7.68 -5.62
N THR A 192 -8.18 8.87 -5.05
CA THR A 192 -7.90 9.17 -3.64
C THR A 192 -9.21 9.27 -2.85
N PHE A 193 -9.19 8.76 -1.65
CA PHE A 193 -10.24 8.90 -0.65
C PHE A 193 -9.62 9.23 0.70
N VAL A 194 -10.25 10.12 1.43
CA VAL A 194 -9.97 10.37 2.85
C VAL A 194 -11.27 10.69 3.58
N LYS A 195 -11.45 10.12 4.75
CA LYS A 195 -12.57 10.44 5.62
C LYS A 195 -12.36 11.82 6.24
N LEU A 196 -13.40 12.67 6.21
CA LEU A 196 -13.30 14.09 6.59
C LEU A 196 -12.73 14.32 7.99
N ASP A 197 -13.04 13.44 8.94
CA ASP A 197 -12.54 13.50 10.32
C ASP A 197 -11.01 13.44 10.44
N TYR A 198 -10.32 13.11 9.36
CA TYR A 198 -8.84 12.96 9.30
C TYR A 198 -8.17 13.98 8.37
N LEU A 199 -8.93 14.96 7.90
CA LEU A 199 -8.44 16.14 7.19
C LEU A 199 -8.32 17.28 8.20
N ASP A 200 -7.12 17.57 8.68
CA ASP A 200 -6.80 18.78 9.45
C ASP A 200 -6.28 19.88 8.53
#